data_e609e9cd37e82c37fd307f531372ce64
#
_entry.id   e609e9cd37e82c37fd307f531372ce64
#
_cell.length_a   1.000
_cell.length_b   1.000
_cell.length_c   1.000
_cell.angle_alpha   90.00
_cell.angle_beta   90.00
_cell.angle_gamma   90.00
#
_symmetry.space_group_name_H-M   'P 1'
#
loop_
_entity.id
_entity.type
_entity.pdbx_description
1 polymer ?
#
loop_
_entity_poly.entity_id
_entity_poly.type
_entity_poly.pdbx_seq_one_letter_code
_entity_poly.pdbx_strand_id
1 'polypeptide(L)'
;MSIRLLVALTLIGVLLQTGIGRADAIDGDWCSTDGMRMSISGEKITTPGGKQIRGNYSRHAFDYVVPEGEAGSSEIVNVILRSEYLAMSRQGPADSPLREWRRCKEGIS
;
A
#
# COMPACT_ATOMS: atom_id res chain seq x y z
N MET A 1 17.67 13.36 -44.82
CA MET A 1 18.88 13.25 -44.02
C MET A 1 18.65 13.63 -42.56
N SER A 2 18.16 14.82 -42.35
CA SER A 2 17.96 15.31 -40.98
C SER A 2 16.79 14.67 -40.25
N ILE A 3 15.95 13.94 -40.93
CA ILE A 3 14.77 13.32 -40.34
C ILE A 3 15.14 12.28 -39.32
N ARG A 4 16.24 11.62 -39.51
CA ARG A 4 16.66 10.53 -38.64
C ARG A 4 17.00 10.98 -37.23
N LEU A 5 17.42 12.21 -37.08
CA LEU A 5 17.80 12.73 -35.77
C LEU A 5 16.62 12.96 -34.86
N LEU A 6 15.48 13.25 -35.44
CA LEU A 6 14.28 13.52 -34.66
C LEU A 6 13.73 12.30 -33.92
N VAL A 7 13.95 11.14 -34.53
CA VAL A 7 13.46 9.90 -33.93
C VAL A 7 14.19 9.57 -32.63
N ALA A 8 15.48 9.85 -32.58
CA ALA A 8 16.28 9.56 -31.42
C ALA A 8 15.83 10.37 -30.18
N LEU A 9 15.43 11.59 -30.41
CA LEU A 9 15.01 12.46 -29.32
C LEU A 9 13.73 12.01 -28.67
N THR A 10 12.85 11.40 -29.42
CA THR A 10 11.58 10.95 -28.91
C THR A 10 11.76 9.82 -27.89
N LEU A 11 12.71 8.95 -28.11
CA LEU A 11 12.94 7.82 -27.21
C LEU A 11 13.43 8.23 -25.84
N ILE A 12 14.19 9.30 -25.77
CA ILE A 12 14.72 9.78 -24.50
C ILE A 12 13.62 10.27 -23.60
N GLY A 13 12.62 10.92 -24.15
CA GLY A 13 11.51 11.44 -23.37
C GLY A 13 10.72 10.37 -22.67
N VAL A 14 10.59 9.19 -23.27
CA VAL A 14 9.82 8.10 -22.69
C VAL A 14 10.50 7.54 -21.44
N LEU A 15 11.82 7.47 -21.47
CA LEU A 15 12.56 6.90 -20.35
C LEU A 15 12.46 7.72 -19.08
N LEU A 16 12.24 9.00 -19.20
CA LEU A 16 12.17 9.87 -18.04
C LEU A 16 10.91 9.68 -17.21
N GLN A 17 9.92 9.01 -17.74
CA GLN A 17 8.68 8.81 -17.06
C GLN A 17 8.66 7.57 -16.18
N THR A 18 9.68 6.74 -16.28
CA THR A 18 9.77 5.54 -15.47
C THR A 18 10.43 5.87 -14.15
N GLY A 19 10.06 5.14 -13.12
CA GLY A 19 10.74 5.21 -11.85
C GLY A 19 10.32 6.34 -10.94
N ILE A 20 9.26 7.06 -11.28
CA ILE A 20 8.72 8.03 -10.34
C ILE A 20 8.09 7.26 -9.22
N GLY A 21 8.67 7.39 -8.06
CA GLY A 21 8.45 6.48 -6.99
C GLY A 21 7.08 6.47 -6.39
N ARG A 22 6.76 5.35 -5.81
CA ARG A 22 5.65 5.20 -4.89
C ARG A 22 6.16 5.20 -3.47
N ALA A 23 7.38 5.68 -3.26
CA ALA A 23 8.05 5.55 -1.96
C ALA A 23 7.25 6.19 -0.84
N ASP A 24 6.54 7.27 -1.13
CA ASP A 24 5.74 7.96 -0.13
C ASP A 24 4.25 7.63 -0.22
N ALA A 25 3.90 6.53 -0.87
CA ALA A 25 2.52 6.09 -0.95
C ALA A 25 2.32 4.87 -0.06
N ILE A 26 1.08 4.70 0.39
CA ILE A 26 0.73 3.59 1.28
C ILE A 26 0.68 2.26 0.54
N ASP A 27 0.72 2.28 -0.79
CA ASP A 27 0.74 1.06 -1.59
C ASP A 27 1.92 0.17 -1.21
N GLY A 28 1.73 -1.14 -1.29
CA GLY A 28 2.79 -2.10 -1.09
C GLY A 28 2.43 -3.16 -0.07
N ASP A 29 3.44 -3.96 0.28
CA ASP A 29 3.28 -5.07 1.21
C ASP A 29 3.72 -4.64 2.60
N TRP A 30 2.86 -4.87 3.56
CA TRP A 30 3.07 -4.46 4.94
C TRP A 30 3.05 -5.66 5.85
N CYS A 31 4.03 -5.74 6.75
CA CYS A 31 4.19 -6.83 7.69
C CYS A 31 4.22 -6.29 9.12
N SER A 32 3.54 -6.98 10.03
CA SER A 32 3.55 -6.63 11.45
C SER A 32 4.53 -7.51 12.20
N THR A 33 4.88 -7.08 13.42
CA THR A 33 5.83 -7.84 14.24
C THR A 33 5.28 -9.18 14.70
N ASP A 34 3.95 -9.31 14.74
CA ASP A 34 3.32 -10.56 15.16
C ASP A 34 2.93 -11.46 13.98
N GLY A 35 3.52 -11.21 12.81
CA GLY A 35 3.39 -12.15 11.71
C GLY A 35 2.23 -11.92 10.77
N MET A 36 1.51 -10.82 10.90
CA MET A 36 0.43 -10.51 9.97
C MET A 36 0.98 -9.81 8.73
N ARG A 37 0.26 -9.95 7.63
CA ARG A 37 0.65 -9.33 6.37
C ARG A 37 -0.58 -8.80 5.65
N MET A 38 -0.42 -7.64 5.04
CA MET A 38 -1.45 -7.08 4.15
C MET A 38 -0.79 -6.44 2.96
N SER A 39 -1.53 -6.30 1.86
CA SER A 39 -1.02 -5.66 0.66
C SER A 39 -2.04 -4.66 0.15
N ILE A 40 -1.59 -3.46 -0.17
CA ILE A 40 -2.44 -2.38 -0.65
C ILE A 40 -2.01 -2.00 -2.06
N SER A 41 -2.98 -1.92 -2.96
CA SER A 41 -2.76 -1.50 -4.33
C SER A 41 -3.92 -0.63 -4.75
N GLY A 42 -3.75 0.70 -4.65
CA GLY A 42 -4.84 1.64 -4.88
C GLY A 42 -5.99 1.33 -3.93
N GLU A 43 -7.19 1.20 -4.46
CA GLU A 43 -8.38 0.92 -3.66
C GLU A 43 -8.48 -0.53 -3.20
N LYS A 44 -7.59 -1.40 -3.66
CA LYS A 44 -7.67 -2.81 -3.33
C LYS A 44 -6.73 -3.15 -2.20
N ILE A 45 -7.20 -4.02 -1.31
CA ILE A 45 -6.37 -4.52 -0.23
C ILE A 45 -6.53 -6.03 -0.14
N THR A 46 -5.40 -6.72 0.07
CA THR A 46 -5.42 -8.09 0.55
C THR A 46 -5.28 -8.01 2.06
N THR A 47 -6.31 -8.41 2.76
CA THR A 47 -6.38 -8.27 4.21
C THR A 47 -5.46 -9.26 4.89
N PRO A 48 -5.19 -9.08 6.19
CA PRO A 48 -4.40 -10.06 6.94
C PRO A 48 -4.97 -11.48 6.88
N GLY A 49 -6.28 -11.61 6.74
CA GLY A 49 -6.90 -12.93 6.57
C GLY A 49 -6.83 -13.48 5.16
N GLY A 50 -6.25 -12.73 4.23
CA GLY A 50 -6.04 -13.19 2.87
C GLY A 50 -7.15 -12.88 1.87
N LYS A 51 -8.13 -12.11 2.25
CA LYS A 51 -9.22 -11.74 1.35
C LYS A 51 -8.90 -10.47 0.59
N GLN A 52 -9.32 -10.43 -0.66
CA GLN A 52 -9.16 -9.23 -1.48
C GLN A 52 -10.47 -8.46 -1.50
N ILE A 53 -10.41 -7.25 -0.98
CA ILE A 53 -11.59 -6.38 -0.91
C ILE A 53 -11.18 -4.96 -1.32
N ARG A 54 -12.15 -4.07 -1.37
CA ARG A 54 -11.90 -2.66 -1.65
C ARG A 54 -12.07 -1.84 -0.38
N GLY A 55 -11.35 -0.74 -0.31
CA GLY A 55 -11.48 0.22 0.76
C GLY A 55 -11.33 1.63 0.23
N ASN A 56 -11.20 2.57 1.13
CA ASN A 56 -11.01 3.97 0.79
C ASN A 56 -9.53 4.29 0.77
N TYR A 57 -9.05 4.69 -0.38
CA TYR A 57 -7.63 4.91 -0.64
C TYR A 57 -7.33 6.40 -0.74
N SER A 58 -6.25 6.80 -0.10
CA SER A 58 -5.55 8.02 -0.43
C SER A 58 -4.06 7.69 -0.38
N ARG A 59 -3.23 8.62 -0.83
CA ARG A 59 -1.81 8.35 -0.92
C ARG A 59 -1.20 7.95 0.42
N HIS A 60 -1.70 8.52 1.52
CA HIS A 60 -1.11 8.32 2.84
C HIS A 60 -2.05 7.64 3.83
N ALA A 61 -3.19 7.18 3.37
CA ALA A 61 -4.15 6.56 4.28
C ALA A 61 -5.04 5.56 3.54
N PHE A 62 -5.48 4.56 4.27
CA PHE A 62 -6.39 3.55 3.73
C PHE A 62 -7.32 3.11 4.85
N ASP A 63 -8.60 2.98 4.56
CA ASP A 63 -9.48 2.35 5.54
C ASP A 63 -10.36 1.31 4.85
N TYR A 64 -10.73 0.29 5.61
CA TYR A 64 -11.58 -0.77 5.10
C TYR A 64 -12.39 -1.39 6.23
N VAL A 65 -13.45 -2.07 5.83
CA VAL A 65 -14.29 -2.82 6.76
C VAL A 65 -13.80 -4.26 6.81
N VAL A 66 -13.55 -4.76 8.01
CA VAL A 66 -13.04 -6.13 8.19
C VAL A 66 -14.08 -7.11 7.64
N PRO A 67 -13.70 -7.99 6.71
CA PRO A 67 -14.65 -8.92 6.11
C PRO A 67 -15.06 -10.03 7.05
N GLU A 68 -16.15 -10.68 6.70
CA GLU A 68 -16.63 -11.85 7.44
C GLU A 68 -15.54 -12.93 7.49
N GLY A 69 -15.46 -13.60 8.62
CA GLY A 69 -14.48 -14.66 8.78
C GLY A 69 -13.15 -14.21 9.36
N GLU A 70 -12.95 -12.91 9.48
CA GLU A 70 -11.75 -12.38 10.13
C GLU A 70 -12.11 -11.79 11.48
N ALA A 71 -11.15 -11.78 12.40
CA ALA A 71 -11.37 -11.25 13.74
C ALA A 71 -11.74 -9.78 13.67
N GLY A 72 -12.83 -9.43 14.37
CA GLY A 72 -13.32 -8.06 14.33
C GLY A 72 -14.14 -7.73 13.09
N SER A 73 -14.76 -8.74 12.49
CA SER A 73 -15.64 -8.59 11.34
C SER A 73 -16.59 -7.41 11.54
N SER A 74 -16.75 -6.60 10.51
CA SER A 74 -17.56 -5.38 10.45
C SER A 74 -16.93 -4.17 11.12
N GLU A 75 -15.82 -4.30 11.81
CA GLU A 75 -15.10 -3.14 12.33
C GLU A 75 -14.34 -2.43 11.21
N ILE A 76 -14.07 -1.15 11.41
CA ILE A 76 -13.29 -0.38 10.47
C ILE A 76 -11.84 -0.39 10.90
N VAL A 77 -10.94 -0.64 9.94
CA VAL A 77 -9.51 -0.50 10.14
C VAL A 77 -9.05 0.76 9.44
N ASN A 78 -8.39 1.64 10.17
CA ASN A 78 -7.79 2.83 9.62
C ASN A 78 -6.28 2.66 9.60
N VAL A 79 -5.66 2.81 8.43
CA VAL A 79 -4.23 2.69 8.26
C VAL A 79 -3.68 4.04 7.82
N ILE A 80 -2.65 4.51 8.48
CA ILE A 80 -2.03 5.80 8.18
C ILE A 80 -0.55 5.59 7.95
N LEU A 81 -0.06 6.11 6.82
CA LEU A 81 1.36 6.11 6.50
C LEU A 81 2.06 7.15 7.37
N ARG A 82 3.08 6.73 8.10
CA ARG A 82 3.87 7.63 8.93
C ARG A 82 5.18 8.02 8.26
N SER A 83 5.74 7.11 7.48
CA SER A 83 6.93 7.36 6.69
C SER A 83 6.92 6.34 5.55
N GLU A 84 7.92 6.40 4.68
CA GLU A 84 8.05 5.42 3.60
C GLU A 84 8.05 3.99 4.11
N TYR A 85 8.50 3.79 5.34
CA TYR A 85 8.76 2.45 5.88
C TYR A 85 7.82 2.06 7.00
N LEU A 86 6.98 2.97 7.46
CA LEU A 86 6.17 2.74 8.66
C LEU A 86 4.74 3.17 8.44
N ALA A 87 3.82 2.28 8.74
CA ALA A 87 2.40 2.59 8.81
C ALA A 87 1.86 2.15 10.16
N MET A 88 0.79 2.80 10.59
CA MET A 88 0.12 2.46 11.84
C MET A 88 -1.35 2.21 11.55
N SER A 89 -1.94 1.24 12.19
CA SER A 89 -3.37 0.98 12.02
C SER A 89 -4.08 0.91 13.37
N ARG A 90 -5.36 1.19 13.31
CA ARG A 90 -6.26 1.05 14.44
C ARG A 90 -7.52 0.37 13.96
N GLN A 91 -7.97 -0.62 14.69
CA GLN A 91 -9.17 -1.37 14.36
C GLN A 91 -10.23 -1.13 15.41
N GLY A 92 -11.44 -0.74 14.96
CA GLY A 92 -12.55 -0.51 15.86
C GLY A 92 -12.52 0.85 16.52
N PRO A 93 -12.84 0.96 17.78
CA PRO A 93 -12.97 2.26 18.47
C PRO A 93 -11.70 3.10 18.44
N ALA A 94 -11.87 4.41 18.53
CA ALA A 94 -10.77 5.36 18.41
C ALA A 94 -9.70 5.21 19.49
N ASP A 95 -10.04 4.61 20.61
CA ASP A 95 -9.09 4.40 21.71
C ASP A 95 -8.45 3.01 21.69
N SER A 96 -8.67 2.25 20.60
CA SER A 96 -8.02 0.94 20.44
C SER A 96 -6.52 1.10 20.25
N PRO A 97 -5.74 0.08 20.62
CA PRO A 97 -4.30 0.14 20.46
C PRO A 97 -3.90 0.29 18.98
N LEU A 98 -2.79 0.97 18.76
CA LEU A 98 -2.22 1.08 17.42
C LEU A 98 -1.39 -0.16 17.12
N ARG A 99 -1.45 -0.61 15.87
CA ARG A 99 -0.61 -1.70 15.38
C ARG A 99 0.40 -1.11 14.42
N GLU A 100 1.65 -1.49 14.58
CA GLU A 100 2.73 -1.02 13.73
C GLU A 100 2.92 -1.97 12.55
N TRP A 101 3.12 -1.40 11.36
CA TRP A 101 3.37 -2.14 10.13
C TRP A 101 4.63 -1.59 9.48
N ARG A 102 5.46 -2.51 9.02
CA ARG A 102 6.67 -2.16 8.29
C ARG A 102 6.64 -2.82 6.94
N ARG A 103 7.37 -2.25 5.97
CA ARG A 103 7.46 -2.86 4.65
C ARG A 103 7.98 -4.28 4.81
N CYS A 104 7.34 -5.23 4.14
CA CYS A 104 7.83 -6.59 4.14
C CYS A 104 9.15 -6.66 3.38
N LYS A 105 10.05 -7.53 3.83
CA LYS A 105 11.30 -7.71 3.12
C LYS A 105 11.07 -8.60 1.91
N GLU A 106 11.64 -8.20 0.79
CA GLU A 106 11.54 -9.01 -0.42
C GLU A 106 12.24 -10.34 -0.21
N GLY A 107 11.63 -11.40 -0.76
CA GLY A 107 12.21 -12.72 -0.69
C GLY A 107 12.03 -13.42 0.65
N ILE A 108 11.44 -12.75 1.62
CA ILE A 108 11.14 -13.34 2.92
C ILE A 108 9.65 -13.20 3.15
N SER A 109 8.95 -14.23 3.00
CA SER A 109 7.50 -14.13 3.18
C SER A 109 6.93 -15.45 3.65
#